data_f2d93ad9534373c1547088207d3420e6
#
_entry.id   f2d93ad9534373c1547088207d3420e6
#
_cell.length_a   1.000
_cell.length_b   1.000
_cell.length_c   1.000
_cell.angle_alpha   90.00
_cell.angle_beta   90.00
_cell.angle_gamma   90.00
#
_symmetry.space_group_name_H-M   'P 1'
#
loop_
_entity.id
_entity.type
_entity.pdbx_description
1 polymer ?
#
loop_
_entity_poly.entity_id
_entity_poly.type
_entity_poly.pdbx_seq_one_letter_code
_entity_poly.pdbx_strand_id
1 'polypeptide(L)'
;APFNCFYEFLPVEQAGDVEAQPLCMWEVEKGKYYELMITTYSGLYRYNMLDVVKVVDFVGKTPVVLFCGKSSDKIVLDNKVLYGYQIADVVQAAEKELGIEFDLLQAFGGGDAYHLLLETKMNLPYEKIKAAIDRAAETQLGCKPERIYMMDHDYKNRLFTERTRIDRGACGIKLPVVVDAAPEGNIMQVV
;
A
#
# COMPACT_ATOMS: atom_id res chain seq x y z
N ALA A 1 9.70 18.41 7.54
CA ALA A 1 10.82 19.35 7.54
C ALA A 1 11.99 18.67 8.24
N PRO A 2 13.19 18.53 7.62
CA PRO A 2 14.31 17.75 8.16
C PRO A 2 14.97 18.38 9.39
N PHE A 3 14.51 19.53 9.84
CA PHE A 3 15.17 20.32 10.90
C PHE A 3 14.67 20.02 12.32
N ASN A 4 13.56 19.30 12.46
CA ASN A 4 12.92 19.06 13.77
C ASN A 4 13.05 17.62 14.27
N CYS A 5 13.54 16.70 13.45
CA CYS A 5 13.67 15.29 13.77
C CYS A 5 14.93 14.74 13.10
N PHE A 6 15.53 13.74 13.75
CA PHE A 6 16.49 12.88 13.10
C PHE A 6 15.75 11.68 12.51
N TYR A 7 16.00 11.42 11.23
CA TYR A 7 15.34 10.35 10.48
C TYR A 7 16.32 9.22 10.23
N GLU A 8 15.87 8.01 10.52
CA GLU A 8 16.54 6.75 10.19
C GLU A 8 15.62 5.89 9.33
N PHE A 9 16.20 5.05 8.50
CA PHE A 9 15.52 4.30 7.46
C PHE A 9 15.83 2.80 7.64
N LEU A 10 14.84 2.02 8.08
CA LEU A 10 14.97 0.57 8.21
C LEU A 10 14.52 -0.10 6.90
N PRO A 11 15.39 -0.86 6.21
CA PRO A 11 14.97 -1.61 5.03
C PRO A 11 13.76 -2.49 5.35
N VAL A 12 12.72 -2.47 4.49
CA VAL A 12 11.47 -3.20 4.78
C VAL A 12 11.65 -4.70 4.86
N GLU A 13 12.70 -5.23 4.23
CA GLU A 13 13.09 -6.64 4.30
C GLU A 13 13.59 -7.05 5.71
N GLN A 14 13.99 -6.06 6.51
CA GLN A 14 14.47 -6.25 7.89
C GLN A 14 13.41 -5.82 8.92
N ALA A 15 12.21 -5.49 8.47
CA ALA A 15 11.12 -5.07 9.36
C ALA A 15 10.75 -6.20 10.33
N GLY A 16 10.76 -5.88 11.62
CA GLY A 16 10.50 -6.86 12.70
C GLY A 16 11.74 -7.60 13.21
N ASP A 17 12.91 -7.45 12.59
CA ASP A 17 14.17 -7.95 13.14
C ASP A 17 14.69 -6.96 14.20
N VAL A 18 14.82 -7.45 15.44
CA VAL A 18 15.28 -6.63 16.59
C VAL A 18 16.77 -6.26 16.52
N GLU A 19 17.56 -7.00 15.74
CA GLU A 19 18.99 -6.73 15.53
C GLU A 19 19.24 -5.86 14.31
N ALA A 20 18.22 -5.55 13.53
CA ALA A 20 18.35 -4.73 12.33
C ALA A 20 18.86 -3.33 12.67
N GLN A 21 19.79 -2.84 11.87
CA GLN A 21 20.37 -1.49 12.03
C GLN A 21 19.76 -0.56 10.99
N PRO A 22 19.01 0.46 11.41
CA PRO A 22 18.48 1.44 10.47
C PRO A 22 19.61 2.29 9.88
N LEU A 23 19.41 2.68 8.63
CA LEU A 23 20.34 3.49 7.84
C LEU A 23 20.11 4.99 8.08
N CYS A 24 21.16 5.77 7.96
CA CYS A 24 21.05 7.22 7.87
C CYS A 24 20.56 7.64 6.47
N MET A 25 20.08 8.89 6.36
CA MET A 25 19.53 9.42 5.10
C MET A 25 20.51 9.43 3.93
N TRP A 26 21.81 9.39 4.16
CA TRP A 26 22.83 9.35 3.12
C TRP A 26 23.27 7.95 2.70
N GLU A 27 22.73 6.92 3.35
CA GLU A 27 23.01 5.51 3.08
C GLU A 27 21.88 4.81 2.31
N VAL A 28 20.74 5.50 2.14
CA VAL A 28 19.57 4.95 1.43
C VAL A 28 19.76 4.99 -0.08
N GLU A 29 19.08 4.09 -0.78
CA GLU A 29 19.16 3.92 -2.23
C GLU A 29 17.87 4.32 -2.93
N LYS A 30 18.00 4.94 -4.12
CA LYS A 30 16.84 5.25 -4.97
C LYS A 30 16.13 3.98 -5.42
N GLY A 31 14.79 4.01 -5.35
CA GLY A 31 13.91 2.90 -5.73
C GLY A 31 13.62 1.92 -4.60
N LYS A 32 14.34 1.97 -3.49
CA LYS A 32 14.16 1.08 -2.34
C LYS A 32 13.07 1.58 -1.38
N TYR A 33 12.54 0.64 -0.59
CA TYR A 33 11.52 0.88 0.42
C TYR A 33 12.11 0.77 1.83
N TYR A 34 11.66 1.65 2.71
CA TYR A 34 12.14 1.73 4.08
C TYR A 34 11.00 2.02 5.05
N GLU A 35 11.02 1.41 6.24
CA GLU A 35 10.26 1.93 7.38
C GLU A 35 10.95 3.16 7.94
N LEU A 36 10.16 4.19 8.25
CA LEU A 36 10.68 5.45 8.76
C LEU A 36 10.70 5.45 10.29
N MET A 37 11.89 5.66 10.85
CA MET A 37 12.09 5.84 12.28
C MET A 37 12.45 7.29 12.57
N ILE A 38 11.97 7.82 13.69
CA ILE A 38 12.24 9.19 14.09
C ILE A 38 12.79 9.30 15.52
N THR A 39 13.74 10.22 15.67
CA THR A 39 14.19 10.72 16.98
C THR A 39 13.86 12.20 17.05
N THR A 40 13.19 12.65 18.10
CA THR A 40 12.71 14.02 18.25
C THR A 40 13.27 14.68 19.51
N TYR A 41 13.32 16.02 19.52
CA TYR A 41 13.67 16.79 20.72
C TYR A 41 12.66 16.62 21.87
N SER A 42 11.44 16.20 21.58
CA SER A 42 10.38 15.95 22.58
C SER A 42 10.53 14.62 23.32
N GLY A 43 11.58 13.84 23.03
CA GLY A 43 11.92 12.63 23.77
C GLY A 43 11.57 11.31 23.09
N LEU A 44 11.03 11.31 21.88
CA LEU A 44 10.93 10.08 21.08
C LEU A 44 12.34 9.69 20.62
N TYR A 45 12.77 8.48 20.95
CA TYR A 45 14.04 7.93 20.52
C TYR A 45 13.80 6.69 19.66
N ARG A 46 14.28 6.71 18.42
CA ARG A 46 14.12 5.63 17.42
C ARG A 46 12.69 5.11 17.36
N TYR A 47 11.72 6.02 17.41
CA TYR A 47 10.32 5.65 17.34
C TYR A 47 10.00 5.18 15.92
N ASN A 48 9.66 3.89 15.79
CA ASN A 48 9.20 3.33 14.53
C ASN A 48 7.74 3.74 14.28
N MET A 49 7.53 4.55 13.25
CA MET A 49 6.20 5.02 12.85
C MET A 49 5.42 3.95 12.11
N LEU A 50 6.06 2.84 11.71
CA LEU A 50 5.54 1.83 10.79
C LEU A 50 5.12 2.43 9.42
N ASP A 51 5.57 3.63 9.12
CA ASP A 51 5.34 4.28 7.84
C ASP A 51 6.38 3.79 6.82
N VAL A 52 5.90 3.21 5.73
CA VAL A 52 6.75 2.79 4.61
C VAL A 52 6.87 3.93 3.61
N VAL A 53 8.11 4.25 3.28
CA VAL A 53 8.47 5.25 2.28
C VAL A 53 9.33 4.64 1.18
N LYS A 54 9.14 5.10 -0.06
CA LYS A 54 10.01 4.77 -1.21
C LYS A 54 10.91 5.96 -1.50
N VAL A 55 12.21 5.75 -1.61
CA VAL A 55 13.14 6.79 -2.08
C VAL A 55 12.97 6.94 -3.60
N VAL A 56 12.43 8.08 -4.02
CA VAL A 56 12.14 8.34 -5.45
C VAL A 56 13.19 9.21 -6.12
N ASP A 57 13.90 10.05 -5.34
CA ASP A 57 14.97 10.92 -5.84
C ASP A 57 15.85 11.45 -4.71
N PHE A 58 16.79 12.33 -5.04
CA PHE A 58 17.64 13.04 -4.09
C PHE A 58 17.75 14.52 -4.44
N VAL A 59 17.76 15.37 -3.40
CA VAL A 59 18.16 16.78 -3.50
C VAL A 59 19.47 16.93 -2.73
N GLY A 60 20.58 17.01 -3.44
CA GLY A 60 21.91 16.86 -2.86
C GLY A 60 22.09 15.48 -2.23
N LYS A 61 22.27 15.41 -0.91
CA LYS A 61 22.33 14.16 -0.13
C LYS A 61 21.04 13.82 0.60
N THR A 62 20.00 14.64 0.45
CA THR A 62 18.72 14.42 1.12
C THR A 62 17.78 13.60 0.23
N PRO A 63 17.29 12.44 0.68
CA PRO A 63 16.37 11.64 -0.10
C PRO A 63 15.03 12.34 -0.24
N VAL A 64 14.46 12.28 -1.44
CA VAL A 64 13.06 12.59 -1.71
C VAL A 64 12.27 11.32 -1.56
N VAL A 65 11.32 11.29 -0.66
CA VAL A 65 10.57 10.09 -0.32
C VAL A 65 9.09 10.25 -0.67
N LEU A 66 8.51 9.16 -1.16
CA LEU A 66 7.07 8.99 -1.36
C LEU A 66 6.53 8.11 -0.24
N PHE A 67 5.48 8.58 0.45
CA PHE A 67 4.77 7.74 1.42
C PHE A 67 3.98 6.66 0.68
N CYS A 68 4.15 5.41 1.10
CA CYS A 68 3.57 4.23 0.45
C CYS A 68 2.50 3.53 1.28
N GLY A 69 2.42 3.81 2.58
CA GLY A 69 1.47 3.16 3.48
C GLY A 69 2.12 2.78 4.81
N LYS A 70 1.53 1.79 5.48
CA LYS A 70 2.08 1.25 6.72
C LYS A 70 2.56 -0.18 6.54
N SER A 71 3.61 -0.57 7.25
CA SER A 71 4.09 -1.95 7.25
C SER A 71 3.15 -2.94 7.96
N SER A 72 2.21 -2.41 8.75
CA SER A 72 1.11 -3.20 9.31
C SER A 72 0.02 -3.54 8.27
N ASP A 73 -0.01 -2.82 7.15
CA ASP A 73 -0.95 -3.00 6.03
C ASP A 73 -0.44 -4.13 5.13
N LYS A 74 -0.71 -5.39 5.52
CA LYS A 74 -0.16 -6.58 4.89
C LYS A 74 -1.10 -7.78 4.92
N ILE A 75 -0.99 -8.63 3.90
CA ILE A 75 -1.62 -9.95 3.83
C ILE A 75 -0.52 -11.00 4.08
N VAL A 76 -0.77 -11.90 5.00
CA VAL A 76 0.15 -13.02 5.29
C VAL A 76 -0.36 -14.25 4.55
N LEU A 77 0.38 -14.68 3.53
CA LEU A 77 0.17 -15.92 2.83
C LEU A 77 1.09 -17.01 3.42
N ASP A 78 0.79 -18.26 3.15
CA ASP A 78 1.54 -19.41 3.70
C ASP A 78 3.04 -19.37 3.40
N ASN A 79 3.42 -18.83 2.24
CA ASN A 79 4.80 -18.80 1.75
C ASN A 79 5.40 -17.39 1.61
N LYS A 80 4.64 -16.34 1.84
CA LYS A 80 5.11 -14.93 1.73
C LYS A 80 4.20 -13.94 2.41
N VAL A 81 4.71 -12.72 2.56
CA VAL A 81 3.95 -11.56 3.00
C VAL A 81 3.80 -10.58 1.83
N LEU A 82 2.59 -10.13 1.58
CA LEU A 82 2.26 -9.09 0.61
C LEU A 82 1.92 -7.80 1.34
N TYR A 83 2.66 -6.76 1.10
CA TYR A 83 2.38 -5.44 1.68
C TYR A 83 1.45 -4.63 0.78
N GLY A 84 0.60 -3.81 1.38
CA GLY A 84 -0.35 -2.95 0.67
C GLY A 84 0.31 -2.08 -0.41
N TYR A 85 1.49 -1.55 -0.15
CA TYR A 85 2.23 -0.76 -1.14
C TYR A 85 2.69 -1.57 -2.36
N GLN A 86 3.03 -2.86 -2.18
CA GLN A 86 3.40 -3.75 -3.30
C GLN A 86 2.18 -4.04 -4.18
N ILE A 87 1.04 -4.27 -3.54
CA ILE A 87 -0.24 -4.46 -4.24
C ILE A 87 -0.63 -3.19 -4.99
N ALA A 88 -0.43 -2.01 -4.38
CA ALA A 88 -0.68 -0.73 -5.04
C ALA A 88 0.23 -0.51 -6.26
N ASP A 89 1.51 -0.90 -6.20
CA ASP A 89 2.43 -0.82 -7.35
C ASP A 89 1.96 -1.71 -8.51
N VAL A 90 1.46 -2.92 -8.21
CA VAL A 90 0.87 -3.84 -9.21
C VAL A 90 -0.32 -3.19 -9.91
N VAL A 91 -1.25 -2.63 -9.13
CA VAL A 91 -2.45 -2.00 -9.69
C VAL A 91 -2.08 -0.75 -10.49
N GLN A 92 -1.14 0.06 -10.01
CA GLN A 92 -0.64 1.22 -10.77
C GLN A 92 0.02 0.83 -12.11
N ALA A 93 0.70 -0.31 -12.15
CA ALA A 93 1.26 -0.81 -13.42
C ALA A 93 0.15 -1.19 -14.40
N ALA A 94 -0.93 -1.83 -13.93
CA ALA A 94 -2.10 -2.16 -14.74
C ALA A 94 -2.85 -0.89 -15.19
N GLU A 95 -2.99 0.13 -14.34
CA GLU A 95 -3.56 1.42 -14.69
C GLU A 95 -2.83 2.08 -15.86
N LYS A 96 -1.49 2.09 -15.80
CA LYS A 96 -0.64 2.64 -16.87
C LYS A 96 -0.80 1.89 -18.18
N GLU A 97 -0.88 0.56 -18.12
CA GLU A 97 -1.06 -0.29 -19.31
C GLU A 97 -2.43 -0.05 -19.96
N LEU A 98 -3.48 0.06 -19.15
CA LEU A 98 -4.86 0.19 -19.61
C LEU A 98 -5.26 1.64 -19.92
N GLY A 99 -4.51 2.64 -19.46
CA GLY A 99 -4.84 4.05 -19.57
C GLY A 99 -6.06 4.44 -18.74
N ILE A 100 -6.25 3.82 -17.58
CA ILE A 100 -7.36 4.07 -16.64
C ILE A 100 -6.84 4.40 -15.24
N GLU A 101 -7.76 4.83 -14.38
CA GLU A 101 -7.52 4.97 -12.94
C GLU A 101 -8.59 4.19 -12.17
N PHE A 102 -8.18 3.54 -11.09
CA PHE A 102 -9.11 2.97 -10.13
C PHE A 102 -9.40 3.97 -9.01
N ASP A 103 -10.68 4.23 -8.77
CA ASP A 103 -11.14 5.12 -7.70
C ASP A 103 -10.89 4.53 -6.31
N LEU A 104 -10.87 3.20 -6.22
CA LEU A 104 -10.60 2.44 -5.00
C LEU A 104 -9.75 1.21 -5.31
N LEU A 105 -8.80 0.94 -4.43
CA LEU A 105 -8.08 -0.32 -4.31
C LEU A 105 -8.18 -0.80 -2.87
N GLN A 106 -8.67 -2.01 -2.67
CA GLN A 106 -8.52 -2.77 -1.44
C GLN A 106 -8.10 -4.20 -1.75
N ALA A 107 -7.47 -4.87 -0.78
CA ALA A 107 -7.06 -6.25 -0.88
C ALA A 107 -7.34 -6.97 0.44
N PHE A 108 -7.65 -8.23 0.38
CA PHE A 108 -7.84 -9.09 1.54
C PHE A 108 -7.43 -10.52 1.20
N GLY A 109 -7.16 -11.31 2.22
CA GLY A 109 -6.79 -12.71 2.02
C GLY A 109 -5.98 -13.27 3.18
N GLY A 110 -5.49 -14.48 2.98
CA GLY A 110 -4.70 -15.26 3.92
C GLY A 110 -4.60 -16.70 3.44
N GLY A 111 -3.77 -17.51 4.12
CA GLY A 111 -3.50 -18.86 3.66
C GLY A 111 -2.79 -18.86 2.31
N ASP A 112 -3.39 -19.48 1.31
CA ASP A 112 -2.80 -19.64 -0.02
C ASP A 112 -3.19 -18.56 -1.04
N ALA A 113 -4.19 -17.70 -0.71
CA ALA A 113 -4.79 -16.79 -1.68
C ALA A 113 -5.00 -15.36 -1.17
N TYR A 114 -4.96 -14.40 -2.11
CA TYR A 114 -5.40 -13.04 -1.87
C TYR A 114 -6.36 -12.58 -2.98
N HIS A 115 -7.15 -11.59 -2.67
CA HIS A 115 -8.20 -11.06 -3.53
C HIS A 115 -8.06 -9.54 -3.62
N LEU A 116 -8.46 -8.98 -4.76
CA LEU A 116 -8.52 -7.54 -4.97
C LEU A 116 -9.97 -7.08 -5.05
N LEU A 117 -10.17 -5.86 -4.59
CA LEU A 117 -11.44 -5.15 -4.67
C LEU A 117 -11.16 -3.79 -5.29
N LEU A 118 -11.76 -3.55 -6.44
CA LEU A 118 -11.51 -2.38 -7.27
C LEU A 118 -12.80 -1.64 -7.59
N GLU A 119 -12.71 -0.33 -7.69
CA GLU A 119 -13.77 0.53 -8.21
C GLU A 119 -13.18 1.41 -9.33
N THR A 120 -13.88 1.48 -10.47
CA THR A 120 -13.54 2.40 -11.55
C THR A 120 -14.80 2.90 -12.25
N LYS A 121 -14.77 4.14 -12.72
CA LYS A 121 -15.82 4.73 -13.54
C LYS A 121 -15.69 4.37 -15.02
N MET A 122 -14.56 3.75 -15.39
CA MET A 122 -14.28 3.41 -16.78
C MET A 122 -14.95 2.09 -17.14
N ASN A 123 -15.66 2.09 -18.27
CA ASN A 123 -16.31 0.89 -18.80
C ASN A 123 -15.32 0.11 -19.68
N LEU A 124 -14.52 -0.74 -19.06
CA LEU A 124 -13.60 -1.65 -19.75
C LEU A 124 -14.06 -3.10 -19.57
N PRO A 125 -13.82 -3.96 -20.59
CA PRO A 125 -14.04 -5.39 -20.44
C PRO A 125 -13.22 -5.95 -19.28
N TYR A 126 -13.88 -6.68 -18.42
CA TYR A 126 -13.30 -7.21 -17.19
C TYR A 126 -12.05 -8.07 -17.46
N GLU A 127 -12.07 -8.90 -18.50
CA GLU A 127 -10.96 -9.77 -18.89
C GLU A 127 -9.68 -8.97 -19.19
N LYS A 128 -9.82 -7.75 -19.71
CA LYS A 128 -8.67 -6.86 -19.95
C LYS A 128 -8.06 -6.37 -18.64
N ILE A 129 -8.91 -5.99 -17.69
CA ILE A 129 -8.48 -5.57 -16.36
C ILE A 129 -7.76 -6.71 -15.66
N LYS A 130 -8.40 -7.90 -15.64
CA LYS A 130 -7.81 -9.09 -15.04
C LYS A 130 -6.47 -9.46 -15.67
N ALA A 131 -6.41 -9.49 -16.99
CA ALA A 131 -5.17 -9.84 -17.69
C ALA A 131 -4.01 -8.86 -17.41
N ALA A 132 -4.28 -7.56 -17.32
CA ALA A 132 -3.27 -6.55 -16.98
C ALA A 132 -2.78 -6.72 -15.53
N ILE A 133 -3.71 -6.91 -14.59
CA ILE A 133 -3.38 -7.13 -13.18
C ILE A 133 -2.61 -8.44 -13.01
N ASP A 134 -3.03 -9.53 -13.63
CA ASP A 134 -2.38 -10.83 -13.53
C ASP A 134 -0.93 -10.77 -14.03
N ARG A 135 -0.67 -10.06 -15.15
CA ARG A 135 0.69 -9.85 -15.67
C ARG A 135 1.56 -9.05 -14.71
N ALA A 136 1.02 -7.95 -14.22
CA ALA A 136 1.75 -7.09 -13.29
C ALA A 136 2.05 -7.81 -11.96
N ALA A 137 1.07 -8.53 -11.43
CA ALA A 137 1.19 -9.30 -10.19
C ALA A 137 2.20 -10.44 -10.32
N GLU A 138 2.16 -11.21 -11.41
CA GLU A 138 3.13 -12.27 -11.68
C GLU A 138 4.55 -11.71 -11.76
N THR A 139 4.73 -10.57 -12.44
CA THR A 139 6.04 -9.95 -12.64
C THR A 139 6.61 -9.37 -11.35
N GLN A 140 5.79 -8.73 -10.52
CA GLN A 140 6.25 -7.97 -9.35
C GLN A 140 6.17 -8.77 -8.06
N LEU A 141 5.14 -9.61 -7.91
CA LEU A 141 4.88 -10.38 -6.70
C LEU A 141 5.17 -11.88 -6.86
N GLY A 142 5.24 -12.38 -8.10
CA GLY A 142 5.35 -13.82 -8.37
C GLY A 142 4.11 -14.62 -7.95
N CYS A 143 2.96 -13.96 -7.81
CA CYS A 143 1.66 -14.60 -7.55
C CYS A 143 0.54 -13.69 -8.01
N LYS A 144 -0.56 -14.29 -8.46
CA LYS A 144 -1.76 -13.59 -8.93
C LYS A 144 -2.83 -13.53 -7.86
N PRO A 145 -3.71 -12.51 -7.90
CA PRO A 145 -4.92 -12.57 -7.09
C PRO A 145 -5.81 -13.74 -7.56
N GLU A 146 -6.41 -14.45 -6.61
CA GLU A 146 -7.35 -15.52 -6.94
C GLU A 146 -8.61 -14.93 -7.58
N ARG A 147 -9.12 -13.84 -7.01
CA ARG A 147 -10.31 -13.14 -7.51
C ARG A 147 -10.12 -11.63 -7.48
N ILE A 148 -10.77 -10.97 -8.43
CA ILE A 148 -10.89 -9.52 -8.48
C ILE A 148 -12.37 -9.18 -8.41
N TYR A 149 -12.77 -8.40 -7.42
CA TYR A 149 -14.13 -7.94 -7.22
C TYR A 149 -14.24 -6.51 -7.76
N MET A 150 -15.14 -6.33 -8.72
CA MET A 150 -15.46 -5.00 -9.23
C MET A 150 -16.65 -4.45 -8.46
N MET A 151 -16.46 -3.32 -7.81
CA MET A 151 -17.50 -2.68 -7.02
C MET A 151 -18.31 -1.72 -7.88
N ASP A 152 -19.57 -1.51 -7.46
CA ASP A 152 -20.44 -0.52 -8.09
C ASP A 152 -19.87 0.91 -7.87
N HIS A 153 -20.26 1.81 -8.75
CA HIS A 153 -19.92 3.22 -8.58
C HIS A 153 -20.43 3.74 -7.24
N ASP A 154 -19.61 4.55 -6.57
CA ASP A 154 -19.91 5.18 -5.29
C ASP A 154 -19.65 4.33 -4.04
N TYR A 155 -19.08 3.12 -4.19
CA TYR A 155 -18.70 2.30 -3.04
C TYR A 155 -17.67 3.00 -2.14
N LYS A 156 -16.65 3.62 -2.74
CA LYS A 156 -15.66 4.43 -2.03
C LYS A 156 -16.31 5.52 -1.16
N ASN A 157 -17.27 6.25 -1.72
CA ASN A 157 -17.95 7.32 -0.99
C ASN A 157 -18.79 6.80 0.18
N ARG A 158 -19.41 5.62 0.02
CA ARG A 158 -20.13 4.94 1.11
C ARG A 158 -19.17 4.57 2.24
N LEU A 159 -18.02 3.98 1.93
CA LEU A 159 -16.98 3.67 2.91
C LEU A 159 -16.49 4.91 3.66
N PHE A 160 -16.26 6.02 2.96
CA PHE A 160 -15.89 7.28 3.60
C PHE A 160 -16.98 7.78 4.54
N THR A 161 -18.24 7.71 4.13
CA THR A 161 -19.37 8.16 4.95
C THR A 161 -19.52 7.34 6.22
N GLU A 162 -19.38 6.03 6.15
CA GLU A 162 -19.42 5.14 7.31
C GLU A 162 -18.27 5.42 8.28
N ARG A 163 -17.03 5.51 7.77
CA ARG A 163 -15.86 5.80 8.61
C ARG A 163 -15.91 7.19 9.24
N THR A 164 -16.40 8.22 8.53
CA THR A 164 -16.56 9.57 9.09
C THR A 164 -17.65 9.62 10.18
N ARG A 165 -18.62 8.73 10.17
CA ARG A 165 -19.58 8.60 11.28
C ARG A 165 -18.94 8.04 12.53
N ILE A 166 -17.97 7.15 12.39
CA ILE A 166 -17.27 6.51 13.52
C ILE A 166 -16.16 7.42 14.07
N ASP A 167 -15.42 8.10 13.18
CA ASP A 167 -14.23 8.92 13.52
C ASP A 167 -14.51 10.43 13.38
N ARG A 168 -15.44 10.97 14.16
CA ARG A 168 -15.80 12.42 14.15
C ARG A 168 -14.67 13.39 14.56
N GLY A 169 -13.44 12.95 14.64
CA GLY A 169 -12.28 13.78 15.01
C GLY A 169 -11.03 13.57 14.14
N ALA A 170 -11.00 12.62 13.24
CA ALA A 170 -9.82 12.33 12.43
C ALA A 170 -9.73 13.22 11.19
N CYS A 171 -8.73 14.09 11.17
CA CYS A 171 -8.37 14.86 9.97
C CYS A 171 -7.67 13.93 8.97
N GLY A 172 -8.31 13.63 7.84
CA GLY A 172 -7.72 12.89 6.73
C GLY A 172 -7.80 11.37 6.87
N ILE A 173 -8.99 10.80 6.67
CA ILE A 173 -9.16 9.34 6.61
C ILE A 173 -8.47 8.80 5.37
N LYS A 174 -7.42 8.00 5.57
CA LYS A 174 -6.84 7.16 4.50
C LYS A 174 -7.48 5.78 4.58
N LEU A 175 -8.01 5.30 3.46
CA LEU A 175 -8.46 3.91 3.36
C LEU A 175 -7.22 3.01 3.28
N PRO A 176 -7.10 1.98 4.11
CA PRO A 176 -6.02 1.00 4.00
C PRO A 176 -6.17 0.23 2.69
N VAL A 177 -5.04 -0.19 2.11
CA VAL A 177 -5.05 -1.10 0.96
C VAL A 177 -5.47 -2.49 1.41
N VAL A 178 -4.93 -2.99 2.53
CA VAL A 178 -5.32 -4.29 3.06
C VAL A 178 -6.45 -4.15 4.07
N VAL A 179 -7.44 -5.01 3.98
CA VAL A 179 -8.59 -5.11 4.88
C VAL A 179 -8.74 -6.55 5.38
N ASP A 180 -9.32 -6.72 6.58
CA ASP A 180 -9.35 -8.03 7.26
C ASP A 180 -10.29 -9.04 6.58
N ALA A 181 -11.31 -8.56 5.87
CA ALA A 181 -12.30 -9.42 5.21
C ALA A 181 -12.87 -8.77 3.97
N ALA A 182 -13.53 -9.58 3.13
CA ALA A 182 -14.33 -9.08 2.02
C ALA A 182 -15.39 -8.11 2.55
N PRO A 183 -15.43 -6.88 2.03
CA PRO A 183 -16.44 -5.92 2.48
C PRO A 183 -17.84 -6.37 2.04
N GLU A 184 -18.82 -6.10 2.89
CA GLU A 184 -20.23 -6.25 2.54
C GLU A 184 -20.63 -5.13 1.56
N GLY A 185 -21.06 -5.48 0.36
CA GLY A 185 -21.46 -4.50 -0.65
C GLY A 185 -21.95 -5.14 -1.94
N ASN A 186 -22.54 -4.31 -2.82
CA ASN A 186 -22.96 -4.76 -4.15
C ASN A 186 -21.72 -5.00 -5.03
N ILE A 187 -21.38 -6.26 -5.21
CA ILE A 187 -20.35 -6.71 -6.12
C ILE A 187 -20.97 -6.75 -7.52
N MET A 188 -20.47 -5.93 -8.44
CA MET A 188 -20.97 -5.92 -9.82
C MET A 188 -20.45 -7.12 -10.61
N GLN A 189 -19.24 -7.58 -10.32
CA GLN A 189 -18.67 -8.75 -11.01
C GLN A 189 -17.55 -9.38 -10.17
N VAL A 190 -17.54 -10.72 -10.13
CA VAL A 190 -16.45 -11.53 -9.55
C VAL A 190 -15.85 -12.37 -10.67
N VAL A 191 -14.53 -12.38 -10.79
CA VAL A 191 -13.84 -13.25 -11.76
C VAL A 191 -12.48 -13.72 -11.25
#